data_75a37ac2c0e16f9cbec1ac0122830d3f
#
_entry.id   75a37ac2c0e16f9cbec1ac0122830d3f
#
_cell.length_a   1.000
_cell.length_b   1.000
_cell.length_c   1.000
_cell.angle_alpha   90.00
_cell.angle_beta   90.00
_cell.angle_gamma   90.00
#
_symmetry.space_group_name_H-M   'P 1'
#
loop_
_entity.id
_entity.type
_entity.pdbx_description
1 polymer ?
#
loop_
_entity_poly.entity_id
_entity_poly.type
_entity_poly.pdbx_seq_one_letter_code
_entity_poly.pdbx_strand_id
1 'polypeptide(L)'
;MSAAFAGPFIERNIHKASLIACLCFTAGMAGTGLCIRYSTMLGTGLTTARIFLFYGCIMGIGLGIGYLTPVKTLMLWFKDNPGLGTGISIMGFGLAKAIASPVMNTLQGRIGLANMFFVLTGVYFLMMMLGHFLLKKPEGWVEPQVKNTVNRLKLFRNKTYAGIWLMFYINITCGLALISYEKPILQLAGFGMAAISVVQSLTAASNALGRIGFSTFSDHLKDRNSVYKTIFLLCIGTAAAAFAVSAVSKGILAVVFILLLVVNAGYGGGFSTLPALLSSRFGMKNISSIHGVALSAWAFAGLSGNQLTALILRMTGSYENVIIVLAGLYLIAFLIAQFVVGTEEQELCVPSGAASAE
;
A
#
# COMPACT_ATOMS: atom_id res chain seq x y z
N MET A 1 -3.13 1.55 10.34
CA MET A 1 -2.71 1.77 11.75
C MET A 1 -2.47 0.46 12.50
N SER A 2 -3.36 -0.55 12.46
CA SER A 2 -3.18 -1.84 13.19
C SER A 2 -1.85 -2.55 12.88
N ALA A 3 -1.39 -2.52 11.63
CA ALA A 3 -0.09 -3.06 11.22
C ALA A 3 1.09 -2.54 12.07
N ALA A 4 1.07 -1.26 12.46
CA ALA A 4 2.11 -0.67 13.28
C ALA A 4 2.21 -1.27 14.70
N PHE A 5 1.15 -1.90 15.17
CA PHE A 5 1.07 -2.53 16.49
C PHE A 5 1.18 -4.05 16.43
N ALA A 6 0.88 -4.66 15.29
CA ALA A 6 0.81 -6.10 15.11
C ALA A 6 2.19 -6.78 14.99
N GLY A 7 3.25 -6.05 14.64
CA GLY A 7 4.57 -6.60 14.38
C GLY A 7 5.07 -7.59 15.43
N PRO A 8 5.15 -7.23 16.72
CA PRO A 8 5.63 -8.14 17.76
C PRO A 8 4.78 -9.40 17.92
N PHE A 9 3.47 -9.31 17.65
CA PHE A 9 2.57 -10.44 17.70
C PHE A 9 2.81 -11.42 16.55
N ILE A 10 3.00 -10.88 15.33
CA ILE A 10 3.31 -11.66 14.12
C ILE A 10 4.68 -12.33 14.25
N GLU A 11 5.67 -11.63 14.83
CA GLU A 11 7.00 -12.20 15.10
C GLU A 11 6.92 -13.43 16.01
N ARG A 12 6.03 -13.43 16.99
CA ARG A 12 5.89 -14.55 17.94
C ARG A 12 5.10 -15.73 17.37
N ASN A 13 4.01 -15.49 16.66
CA ASN A 13 3.16 -16.56 16.15
C ASN A 13 2.38 -16.14 14.89
N ILE A 14 2.90 -16.51 13.74
CA ILE A 14 2.32 -16.17 12.46
C ILE A 14 0.95 -16.83 12.21
N HIS A 15 0.73 -18.07 12.72
CA HIS A 15 -0.55 -18.75 12.56
C HIS A 15 -1.65 -18.12 13.40
N LYS A 16 -1.37 -17.79 14.67
CA LYS A 16 -2.35 -17.06 15.50
C LYS A 16 -2.66 -15.70 14.90
N ALA A 17 -1.66 -15.01 14.35
CA ALA A 17 -1.85 -13.74 13.69
C ALA A 17 -2.75 -13.86 12.45
N SER A 18 -2.51 -14.83 11.57
CA SER A 18 -3.35 -15.06 10.39
C SER A 18 -4.79 -15.46 10.73
N LEU A 19 -4.99 -16.26 11.78
CA LEU A 19 -6.34 -16.63 12.24
C LEU A 19 -7.10 -15.41 12.78
N ILE A 20 -6.47 -14.60 13.64
CA ILE A 20 -7.08 -13.37 14.16
C ILE A 20 -7.38 -12.40 13.03
N ALA A 21 -6.47 -12.27 12.05
CA ALA A 21 -6.70 -11.46 10.86
C ALA A 21 -7.96 -11.90 10.09
N CYS A 22 -8.11 -13.21 9.86
CA CYS A 22 -9.28 -13.78 9.20
C CYS A 22 -10.57 -13.48 9.99
N LEU A 23 -10.60 -13.76 11.28
CA LEU A 23 -11.78 -13.53 12.11
C LEU A 23 -12.16 -12.05 12.21
N CYS A 24 -11.20 -11.16 12.44
CA CYS A 24 -11.48 -9.72 12.48
C CYS A 24 -11.96 -9.19 11.14
N PHE A 25 -11.32 -9.59 10.03
CA PHE A 25 -11.69 -9.11 8.70
C PHE A 25 -13.12 -9.52 8.34
N THR A 26 -13.44 -10.80 8.52
CA THR A 26 -14.76 -11.35 8.16
C THR A 26 -15.86 -10.90 9.13
N ALA A 27 -15.58 -10.80 10.42
CA ALA A 27 -16.53 -10.23 11.39
C ALA A 27 -16.84 -8.76 11.08
N GLY A 28 -15.82 -7.98 10.70
CA GLY A 28 -16.02 -6.58 10.27
C GLY A 28 -16.87 -6.46 9.00
N MET A 29 -16.66 -7.34 8.02
CA MET A 29 -17.50 -7.39 6.82
C MET A 29 -18.95 -7.79 7.13
N ALA A 30 -19.15 -8.85 7.91
CA ALA A 30 -20.49 -9.30 8.30
C ALA A 30 -21.23 -8.22 9.10
N GLY A 31 -20.54 -7.59 10.07
CA GLY A 31 -21.09 -6.48 10.84
C GLY A 31 -21.48 -5.28 9.98
N THR A 32 -20.69 -4.97 8.94
CA THR A 32 -21.02 -3.93 7.96
C THR A 32 -22.27 -4.28 7.17
N GLY A 33 -22.38 -5.52 6.69
CA GLY A 33 -23.58 -6.02 6.02
C GLY A 33 -24.84 -5.91 6.90
N LEU A 34 -24.73 -6.24 8.20
CA LEU A 34 -25.82 -6.05 9.17
C LEU A 34 -26.20 -4.58 9.33
N CYS A 35 -25.21 -3.69 9.46
CA CYS A 35 -25.47 -2.26 9.58
C CYS A 35 -26.22 -1.68 8.37
N ILE A 36 -25.84 -2.10 7.15
CA ILE A 36 -26.49 -1.70 5.92
C ILE A 36 -27.93 -2.25 5.87
N ARG A 37 -28.12 -3.51 6.24
CA ARG A 37 -29.44 -4.17 6.22
C ARG A 37 -30.46 -3.51 7.14
N TYR A 38 -30.02 -3.06 8.32
CA TYR A 38 -30.88 -2.41 9.32
C TYR A 38 -30.72 -0.89 9.35
N SER A 39 -30.18 -0.27 8.32
CA SER A 39 -29.89 1.16 8.27
C SER A 39 -31.13 2.05 8.47
N THR A 40 -32.28 1.62 7.92
CA THR A 40 -33.57 2.35 8.08
C THR A 40 -34.08 2.36 9.51
N MET A 41 -33.83 1.29 10.29
CA MET A 41 -34.23 1.21 11.69
C MET A 41 -33.29 1.97 12.63
N LEU A 42 -32.02 2.08 12.26
CA LEU A 42 -30.98 2.66 13.10
C LEU A 42 -30.83 4.18 12.98
N GLY A 43 -31.33 4.75 11.88
CA GLY A 43 -31.08 6.13 11.51
C GLY A 43 -29.65 6.39 11.04
N THR A 44 -29.42 7.50 10.34
CA THR A 44 -28.17 7.78 9.62
C THR A 44 -26.96 7.87 10.54
N GLY A 45 -27.05 8.56 11.66
CA GLY A 45 -25.93 8.77 12.59
C GLY A 45 -25.41 7.46 13.21
N LEU A 46 -26.33 6.63 13.73
CA LEU A 46 -25.97 5.36 14.35
C LEU A 46 -25.45 4.34 13.32
N THR A 47 -26.05 4.33 12.13
CA THR A 47 -25.58 3.48 11.01
C THR A 47 -24.14 3.84 10.63
N THR A 48 -23.84 5.13 10.45
CA THR A 48 -22.50 5.61 10.12
C THR A 48 -21.48 5.25 11.20
N ALA A 49 -21.81 5.48 12.48
CA ALA A 49 -20.94 5.12 13.59
C ALA A 49 -20.64 3.60 13.66
N ARG A 50 -21.64 2.76 13.42
CA ARG A 50 -21.47 1.30 13.39
C ARG A 50 -20.68 0.82 12.17
N ILE A 51 -20.89 1.40 10.99
CA ILE A 51 -20.07 1.12 9.80
C ILE A 51 -18.61 1.50 10.08
N PHE A 52 -18.37 2.66 10.70
CA PHE A 52 -17.02 3.05 11.11
C PHE A 52 -16.38 2.03 12.06
N LEU A 53 -17.15 1.51 13.01
CA LEU A 53 -16.66 0.47 13.93
C LEU A 53 -16.35 -0.84 13.22
N PHE A 54 -17.30 -1.38 12.45
CA PHE A 54 -17.15 -2.71 11.83
C PHE A 54 -16.21 -2.66 10.62
N TYR A 55 -16.44 -1.78 9.67
CA TYR A 55 -15.64 -1.65 8.46
C TYR A 55 -14.29 -0.97 8.72
N GLY A 56 -14.31 0.16 9.43
CA GLY A 56 -13.10 0.94 9.70
C GLY A 56 -12.19 0.30 10.74
N CYS A 57 -12.74 -0.05 11.92
CA CYS A 57 -11.91 -0.53 13.04
C CYS A 57 -11.71 -2.05 12.98
N ILE A 58 -12.76 -2.85 13.05
CA ILE A 58 -12.64 -4.31 13.20
C ILE A 58 -12.03 -4.94 11.95
N MET A 59 -12.61 -4.66 10.77
CA MET A 59 -12.06 -5.14 9.50
C MET A 59 -10.66 -4.58 9.23
N GLY A 60 -10.43 -3.30 9.57
CA GLY A 60 -9.13 -2.65 9.45
C GLY A 60 -8.04 -3.27 10.32
N ILE A 61 -8.37 -3.76 11.52
CA ILE A 61 -7.44 -4.56 12.36
C ILE A 61 -7.07 -5.84 11.63
N GLY A 62 -8.07 -6.58 11.13
CA GLY A 62 -7.86 -7.80 10.36
C GLY A 62 -6.99 -7.58 9.13
N LEU A 63 -7.26 -6.51 8.37
CA LEU A 63 -6.48 -6.14 7.19
C LEU A 63 -5.01 -5.86 7.51
N GLY A 64 -4.73 -5.07 8.56
CA GLY A 64 -3.36 -4.71 8.90
C GLY A 64 -2.52 -5.87 9.42
N ILE A 65 -3.11 -6.79 10.19
CA ILE A 65 -2.44 -8.01 10.64
C ILE A 65 -2.25 -8.95 9.44
N GLY A 66 -3.31 -9.16 8.66
CA GLY A 66 -3.33 -10.07 7.52
C GLY A 66 -2.38 -9.66 6.40
N TYR A 67 -2.10 -8.37 6.22
CA TYR A 67 -1.14 -7.87 5.26
C TYR A 67 0.31 -8.28 5.60
N LEU A 68 0.72 -8.17 6.86
CA LEU A 68 2.09 -8.42 7.27
C LEU A 68 2.48 -9.90 7.27
N THR A 69 1.51 -10.79 7.51
CA THR A 69 1.79 -12.24 7.66
C THR A 69 2.36 -12.89 6.38
N PRO A 70 1.74 -12.75 5.20
CA PRO A 70 2.28 -13.33 3.97
C PRO A 70 3.55 -12.61 3.50
N VAL A 71 3.64 -11.29 3.68
CA VAL A 71 4.84 -10.51 3.30
C VAL A 71 6.06 -11.03 4.05
N LYS A 72 5.99 -11.16 5.37
CA LYS A 72 7.09 -11.74 6.16
C LYS A 72 7.41 -13.16 5.72
N THR A 73 6.40 -14.00 5.57
CA THR A 73 6.59 -15.41 5.23
C THR A 73 7.30 -15.57 3.89
N LEU A 74 6.89 -14.84 2.86
CA LEU A 74 7.53 -14.92 1.55
C LEU A 74 8.95 -14.35 1.56
N MET A 75 9.24 -13.30 2.34
CA MET A 75 10.62 -12.84 2.53
C MET A 75 11.52 -13.92 3.17
N LEU A 76 10.99 -14.79 4.03
CA LEU A 76 11.73 -15.89 4.62
C LEU A 76 12.00 -17.02 3.61
N TRP A 77 11.07 -17.29 2.69
CA TRP A 77 11.24 -18.26 1.61
C TRP A 77 12.19 -17.77 0.52
N PHE A 78 12.10 -16.50 0.17
CA PHE A 78 12.91 -15.85 -0.88
C PHE A 78 14.05 -15.03 -0.26
N LYS A 79 14.93 -15.68 0.53
CA LYS A 79 16.03 -15.00 1.27
C LYS A 79 16.97 -14.22 0.35
N ASP A 80 17.31 -14.81 -0.81
CA ASP A 80 18.24 -14.22 -1.77
C ASP A 80 17.56 -13.15 -2.64
N ASN A 81 16.25 -13.24 -2.80
CA ASN A 81 15.43 -12.33 -3.62
C ASN A 81 14.21 -11.82 -2.83
N PRO A 82 14.41 -11.08 -1.72
CA PRO A 82 13.30 -10.61 -0.87
C PRO A 82 12.35 -9.65 -1.60
N GLY A 83 12.82 -8.93 -2.62
CA GLY A 83 11.99 -8.09 -3.49
C GLY A 83 11.00 -8.92 -4.31
N LEU A 84 11.43 -10.04 -4.89
CA LEU A 84 10.53 -10.98 -5.56
C LEU A 84 9.47 -11.52 -4.58
N GLY A 85 9.88 -11.94 -3.39
CA GLY A 85 8.98 -12.45 -2.35
C GLY A 85 7.92 -11.41 -1.95
N THR A 86 8.33 -10.17 -1.72
CA THR A 86 7.40 -9.07 -1.40
C THR A 86 6.53 -8.70 -2.58
N GLY A 87 7.08 -8.68 -3.80
CA GLY A 87 6.36 -8.41 -5.04
C GLY A 87 5.20 -9.39 -5.25
N ILE A 88 5.45 -10.69 -5.15
CA ILE A 88 4.44 -11.75 -5.27
C ILE A 88 3.35 -11.58 -4.20
N SER A 89 3.77 -11.38 -2.93
CA SER A 89 2.81 -11.21 -1.83
C SER A 89 1.88 -10.02 -2.03
N ILE A 90 2.44 -8.90 -2.46
CA ILE A 90 1.71 -7.63 -2.52
C ILE A 90 0.98 -7.46 -3.86
N MET A 91 1.42 -8.13 -4.95
CA MET A 91 0.73 -8.12 -6.25
C MET A 91 -0.73 -8.60 -6.12
N GLY A 92 -0.99 -9.54 -5.21
CA GLY A 92 -2.34 -10.01 -4.92
C GLY A 92 -3.34 -8.88 -4.62
N PHE A 93 -2.92 -7.80 -3.95
CA PHE A 93 -3.76 -6.63 -3.72
C PHE A 93 -4.12 -5.88 -5.02
N GLY A 94 -3.20 -5.82 -5.98
CA GLY A 94 -3.47 -5.20 -7.29
C GLY A 94 -4.45 -6.03 -8.11
N LEU A 95 -4.23 -7.35 -8.19
CA LEU A 95 -5.09 -8.28 -8.94
C LEU A 95 -6.46 -8.44 -8.27
N ALA A 96 -6.54 -8.38 -6.94
CA ALA A 96 -7.81 -8.50 -6.22
C ALA A 96 -8.83 -7.47 -6.69
N LYS A 97 -8.42 -6.22 -6.95
CA LYS A 97 -9.31 -5.18 -7.47
C LYS A 97 -9.89 -5.56 -8.84
N ALA A 98 -9.06 -6.10 -9.73
CA ALA A 98 -9.47 -6.48 -11.07
C ALA A 98 -10.52 -7.60 -11.06
N ILE A 99 -10.42 -8.54 -10.13
CA ILE A 99 -11.35 -9.66 -9.97
C ILE A 99 -12.58 -9.27 -9.14
N ALA A 100 -12.34 -8.62 -7.99
CA ALA A 100 -13.40 -8.32 -7.04
C ALA A 100 -14.38 -7.26 -7.55
N SER A 101 -13.91 -6.23 -8.26
CA SER A 101 -14.80 -5.15 -8.71
C SER A 101 -15.96 -5.62 -9.61
N PRO A 102 -15.75 -6.40 -10.67
CA PRO A 102 -16.85 -6.91 -11.50
C PRO A 102 -17.77 -7.88 -10.72
N VAL A 103 -17.21 -8.72 -9.85
CA VAL A 103 -17.98 -9.62 -8.99
C VAL A 103 -18.87 -8.83 -8.03
N MET A 104 -18.33 -7.82 -7.36
CA MET A 104 -19.07 -6.96 -6.43
C MET A 104 -20.18 -6.19 -7.15
N ASN A 105 -19.91 -5.61 -8.32
CA ASN A 105 -20.92 -4.91 -9.11
C ASN A 105 -22.07 -5.83 -9.53
N THR A 106 -21.75 -7.05 -9.96
CA THR A 106 -22.74 -8.05 -10.34
C THR A 106 -23.59 -8.50 -9.15
N LEU A 107 -22.94 -8.80 -8.03
CA LEU A 107 -23.64 -9.20 -6.80
C LEU A 107 -24.52 -8.05 -6.27
N GLN A 108 -23.98 -6.82 -6.22
CA GLN A 108 -24.74 -5.67 -5.76
C GLN A 108 -26.00 -5.44 -6.63
N GLY A 109 -25.90 -5.57 -7.95
CA GLY A 109 -27.03 -5.42 -8.86
C GLY A 109 -28.07 -6.53 -8.74
N ARG A 110 -27.67 -7.77 -8.39
CA ARG A 110 -28.58 -8.91 -8.30
C ARG A 110 -29.21 -9.11 -6.93
N ILE A 111 -28.46 -8.95 -5.87
CA ILE A 111 -28.88 -9.30 -4.50
C ILE A 111 -28.85 -8.12 -3.52
N GLY A 112 -28.44 -6.94 -3.98
CA GLY A 112 -28.31 -5.74 -3.16
C GLY A 112 -27.04 -5.70 -2.32
N LEU A 113 -26.75 -4.48 -1.81
CA LEU A 113 -25.49 -4.19 -1.14
C LEU A 113 -25.26 -5.03 0.15
N ALA A 114 -26.28 -5.15 1.02
CA ALA A 114 -26.15 -5.90 2.28
C ALA A 114 -25.86 -7.38 2.04
N ASN A 115 -26.61 -8.03 1.14
CA ASN A 115 -26.41 -9.45 0.83
C ASN A 115 -25.07 -9.70 0.13
N MET A 116 -24.59 -8.76 -0.70
CA MET A 116 -23.25 -8.81 -1.28
C MET A 116 -22.19 -8.91 -0.17
N PHE A 117 -22.28 -8.11 0.90
CA PHE A 117 -21.36 -8.20 2.04
C PHE A 117 -21.39 -9.57 2.71
N PHE A 118 -22.56 -10.20 2.88
CA PHE A 118 -22.65 -11.55 3.48
C PHE A 118 -22.04 -12.62 2.59
N VAL A 119 -22.30 -12.59 1.29
CA VAL A 119 -21.70 -13.54 0.32
C VAL A 119 -20.18 -13.39 0.34
N LEU A 120 -19.67 -12.15 0.23
CA LEU A 120 -18.23 -11.88 0.27
C LEU A 120 -17.59 -12.26 1.61
N THR A 121 -18.30 -12.10 2.74
CA THR A 121 -17.83 -12.57 4.05
C THR A 121 -17.53 -14.07 4.01
N GLY A 122 -18.45 -14.88 3.49
CA GLY A 122 -18.25 -16.33 3.36
C GLY A 122 -17.09 -16.69 2.43
N VAL A 123 -17.02 -16.06 1.26
CA VAL A 123 -15.94 -16.28 0.28
C VAL A 123 -14.58 -15.92 0.87
N TYR A 124 -14.44 -14.73 1.45
CA TYR A 124 -13.16 -14.31 2.04
C TYR A 124 -12.78 -15.12 3.28
N PHE A 125 -13.75 -15.54 4.09
CA PHE A 125 -13.49 -16.45 5.20
C PHE A 125 -12.84 -17.75 4.70
N LEU A 126 -13.42 -18.38 3.68
CA LEU A 126 -12.88 -19.61 3.11
C LEU A 126 -11.49 -19.39 2.48
N MET A 127 -11.31 -18.32 1.71
CA MET A 127 -10.02 -18.00 1.10
C MET A 127 -8.93 -17.70 2.15
N MET A 128 -9.26 -16.93 3.21
CA MET A 128 -8.30 -16.59 4.26
C MET A 128 -7.99 -17.80 5.14
N MET A 129 -8.96 -18.69 5.41
CA MET A 129 -8.71 -19.95 6.11
C MET A 129 -7.83 -20.89 5.28
N LEU A 130 -8.07 -21.01 3.98
CA LEU A 130 -7.18 -21.75 3.09
C LEU A 130 -5.75 -21.17 3.15
N GLY A 131 -5.60 -19.85 3.04
CA GLY A 131 -4.31 -19.17 3.19
C GLY A 131 -3.66 -19.43 4.54
N HIS A 132 -4.44 -19.44 5.63
CA HIS A 132 -3.96 -19.78 6.97
C HIS A 132 -3.34 -21.17 7.04
N PHE A 133 -4.00 -22.20 6.47
CA PHE A 133 -3.47 -23.56 6.44
C PHE A 133 -2.25 -23.74 5.54
N LEU A 134 -2.18 -22.98 4.44
CA LEU A 134 -1.05 -23.00 3.52
C LEU A 134 0.15 -22.20 4.02
N LEU A 135 -0.04 -21.31 4.99
CA LEU A 135 1.01 -20.44 5.53
C LEU A 135 2.02 -21.27 6.33
N LYS A 136 3.19 -21.56 5.76
CA LYS A 136 4.25 -22.33 6.40
C LYS A 136 5.56 -21.55 6.38
N LYS A 137 6.34 -21.68 7.46
CA LYS A 137 7.73 -21.18 7.50
C LYS A 137 8.66 -22.17 6.78
N PRO A 138 9.80 -21.72 6.24
CA PRO A 138 10.81 -22.62 5.70
C PRO A 138 11.28 -23.62 6.76
N GLU A 139 11.63 -24.84 6.33
CA GLU A 139 12.20 -25.86 7.20
C GLU A 139 13.52 -25.38 7.81
N GLY A 140 13.74 -25.69 9.07
CA GLY A 140 14.95 -25.26 9.81
C GLY A 140 14.97 -23.79 10.23
N TRP A 141 13.91 -23.01 9.96
CA TRP A 141 13.82 -21.65 10.46
C TRP A 141 13.56 -21.64 11.98
N VAL A 142 14.57 -21.21 12.72
CA VAL A 142 14.45 -20.95 14.16
C VAL A 142 14.10 -19.47 14.32
N GLU A 143 12.99 -19.20 15.00
CA GLU A 143 12.59 -17.83 15.26
C GLU A 143 13.58 -17.16 16.21
N PRO A 144 14.19 -16.02 15.82
CA PRO A 144 15.05 -15.29 16.74
C PRO A 144 14.24 -14.95 18.00
N GLN A 145 14.76 -15.33 19.17
CA GLN A 145 14.14 -14.92 20.43
C GLN A 145 14.19 -13.39 20.54
N VAL A 146 13.08 -12.73 20.23
CA VAL A 146 12.95 -11.27 20.30
C VAL A 146 12.66 -10.91 21.75
N LYS A 147 13.72 -10.71 22.54
CA LYS A 147 13.60 -10.22 23.93
C LYS A 147 13.20 -8.74 24.02
N ASN A 148 13.51 -7.95 22.98
CA ASN A 148 13.28 -6.51 23.00
C ASN A 148 12.22 -6.10 21.97
N THR A 149 11.14 -5.48 22.43
CA THR A 149 10.17 -4.81 21.56
C THR A 149 10.81 -3.57 20.93
N VAL A 150 10.68 -3.44 19.61
CA VAL A 150 11.13 -2.24 18.89
C VAL A 150 10.39 -1.01 19.43
N ASN A 151 11.14 -0.05 19.97
CA ASN A 151 10.55 1.22 20.39
C ASN A 151 10.23 2.06 19.15
N ARG A 152 8.94 2.18 18.84
CA ARG A 152 8.41 2.83 17.63
C ARG A 152 8.86 4.27 17.48
N LEU A 153 8.91 5.03 18.59
CA LEU A 153 9.34 6.43 18.56
C LEU A 153 10.86 6.56 18.31
N LYS A 154 11.64 5.59 18.79
CA LYS A 154 13.09 5.58 18.52
C LYS A 154 13.41 5.31 17.05
N LEU A 155 12.54 4.62 16.31
CA LEU A 155 12.72 4.44 14.86
C LEU A 155 12.77 5.79 14.13
N PHE A 156 11.92 6.74 14.47
CA PHE A 156 11.90 8.06 13.83
C PHE A 156 13.07 8.96 14.20
N ARG A 157 13.86 8.60 15.23
CA ARG A 157 15.13 9.28 15.50
C ARG A 157 16.23 8.89 14.52
N ASN A 158 16.10 7.74 13.86
CA ASN A 158 16.99 7.35 12.77
C ASN A 158 16.61 8.13 11.51
N LYS A 159 17.53 8.94 10.98
CA LYS A 159 17.29 9.79 9.81
C LYS A 159 16.92 8.98 8.56
N THR A 160 17.61 7.84 8.36
CA THR A 160 17.34 6.95 7.21
C THR A 160 15.92 6.38 7.29
N TYR A 161 15.49 5.91 8.48
CA TYR A 161 14.14 5.40 8.65
C TYR A 161 13.07 6.48 8.43
N ALA A 162 13.26 7.66 9.01
CA ALA A 162 12.38 8.80 8.83
C ALA A 162 12.31 9.24 7.35
N GLY A 163 13.44 9.22 6.65
CA GLY A 163 13.53 9.47 5.21
C GLY A 163 12.75 8.43 4.39
N ILE A 164 12.92 7.14 4.67
CA ILE A 164 12.17 6.05 4.01
C ILE A 164 10.67 6.21 4.26
N TRP A 165 10.27 6.50 5.49
CA TRP A 165 8.87 6.73 5.85
C TRP A 165 8.28 7.91 5.06
N LEU A 166 9.00 9.03 5.00
CA LEU A 166 8.53 10.26 4.35
C LEU A 166 8.47 10.13 2.82
N MET A 167 9.49 9.53 2.18
CA MET A 167 9.45 9.30 0.74
C MET A 167 8.34 8.32 0.35
N PHE A 168 8.10 7.28 1.17
CA PHE A 168 6.99 6.36 0.98
C PHE A 168 5.64 7.07 1.17
N TYR A 169 5.49 7.89 2.21
CA TYR A 169 4.30 8.71 2.43
C TYR A 169 3.98 9.58 1.22
N ILE A 170 4.97 10.28 0.68
CA ILE A 170 4.80 11.15 -0.50
C ILE A 170 4.41 10.31 -1.72
N ASN A 171 5.11 9.20 -1.98
CA ASN A 171 4.78 8.31 -3.10
C ASN A 171 3.31 7.85 -3.06
N ILE A 172 2.86 7.41 -1.90
CA ILE A 172 1.48 6.93 -1.72
C ILE A 172 0.47 8.07 -1.80
N THR A 173 0.78 9.24 -1.23
CA THR A 173 -0.06 10.43 -1.31
C THR A 173 -0.27 10.86 -2.77
N CYS A 174 0.81 10.97 -3.54
CA CYS A 174 0.74 11.34 -4.96
C CYS A 174 -0.01 10.30 -5.80
N GLY A 175 0.25 9.01 -5.55
CA GLY A 175 -0.47 7.93 -6.23
C GLY A 175 -1.97 7.97 -5.95
N LEU A 176 -2.38 8.06 -4.67
CA LEU A 176 -3.79 8.13 -4.30
C LEU A 176 -4.48 9.38 -4.82
N ALA A 177 -3.76 10.51 -4.87
CA ALA A 177 -4.26 11.76 -5.43
C ALA A 177 -4.69 11.60 -6.89
N LEU A 178 -3.89 10.91 -7.73
CA LEU A 178 -4.25 10.67 -9.14
C LEU A 178 -5.22 9.50 -9.32
N ILE A 179 -5.01 8.39 -8.63
CA ILE A 179 -5.85 7.19 -8.76
C ILE A 179 -7.32 7.48 -8.40
N SER A 180 -7.55 8.28 -7.38
CA SER A 180 -8.91 8.62 -6.96
C SER A 180 -9.64 9.56 -7.92
N TYR A 181 -8.90 10.38 -8.65
CA TYR A 181 -9.43 11.33 -9.63
C TYR A 181 -9.19 10.90 -11.08
N GLU A 182 -8.80 9.65 -11.30
CA GLU A 182 -8.48 9.10 -12.63
C GLU A 182 -9.62 9.30 -13.62
N LYS A 183 -10.86 8.94 -13.25
CA LYS A 183 -12.03 9.09 -14.11
C LYS A 183 -12.30 10.56 -14.50
N PRO A 184 -12.39 11.52 -13.57
CA PRO A 184 -12.51 12.93 -13.91
C PRO A 184 -11.38 13.47 -14.81
N ILE A 185 -10.14 13.08 -14.54
CA ILE A 185 -8.98 13.49 -15.35
C ILE A 185 -9.12 12.99 -16.79
N LEU A 186 -9.49 11.71 -16.97
CA LEU A 186 -9.70 11.13 -18.30
C LEU A 186 -10.87 11.78 -19.04
N GLN A 187 -11.96 12.11 -18.35
CA GLN A 187 -13.09 12.81 -18.92
C GLN A 187 -12.69 14.21 -19.45
N LEU A 188 -11.93 14.95 -18.64
CA LEU A 188 -11.42 16.28 -19.04
C LEU A 188 -10.42 16.20 -20.19
N ALA A 189 -9.59 15.16 -20.22
CA ALA A 189 -8.70 14.90 -21.35
C ALA A 189 -9.43 14.51 -22.63
N GLY A 190 -10.76 14.29 -22.59
CA GLY A 190 -11.58 13.98 -23.77
C GLY A 190 -11.78 12.48 -24.04
N PHE A 191 -11.47 11.59 -23.09
CA PHE A 191 -11.77 10.16 -23.25
C PHE A 191 -13.27 9.89 -23.16
N GLY A 192 -13.80 9.09 -24.10
CA GLY A 192 -15.16 8.57 -24.03
C GLY A 192 -15.32 7.50 -22.92
N MET A 193 -16.54 7.29 -22.42
CA MET A 193 -16.82 6.39 -21.28
C MET A 193 -16.32 4.96 -21.47
N ALA A 194 -16.42 4.41 -22.68
CA ALA A 194 -15.89 3.08 -23.00
C ALA A 194 -14.35 3.03 -22.88
N ALA A 195 -13.67 4.04 -23.42
CA ALA A 195 -12.21 4.17 -23.34
C ALA A 195 -11.74 4.35 -21.89
N ILE A 196 -12.46 5.11 -21.06
CA ILE A 196 -12.15 5.30 -19.63
C ILE A 196 -12.11 3.96 -18.90
N SER A 197 -13.10 3.07 -19.15
CA SER A 197 -13.12 1.75 -18.51
C SER A 197 -11.91 0.89 -18.90
N VAL A 198 -11.49 0.95 -20.17
CA VAL A 198 -10.29 0.26 -20.65
C VAL A 198 -9.03 0.84 -20.01
N VAL A 199 -8.90 2.17 -19.98
CA VAL A 199 -7.74 2.85 -19.35
C VAL A 199 -7.65 2.48 -17.87
N GLN A 200 -8.75 2.49 -17.12
CA GLN A 200 -8.76 2.10 -15.70
C GLN A 200 -8.35 0.65 -15.48
N SER A 201 -8.68 -0.25 -16.40
CA SER A 201 -8.20 -1.64 -16.36
C SER A 201 -6.69 -1.72 -16.61
N LEU A 202 -6.18 -0.95 -17.57
CA LEU A 202 -4.75 -0.91 -17.89
C LEU A 202 -3.93 -0.27 -16.77
N THR A 203 -4.41 0.78 -16.13
CA THR A 203 -3.74 1.41 -14.99
C THR A 203 -3.75 0.50 -13.76
N ALA A 204 -4.81 -0.25 -13.52
CA ALA A 204 -4.85 -1.29 -12.49
C ALA A 204 -3.85 -2.43 -12.78
N ALA A 205 -3.75 -2.87 -14.04
CA ALA A 205 -2.74 -3.84 -14.46
C ALA A 205 -1.32 -3.28 -14.29
N SER A 206 -1.10 -2.02 -14.68
CA SER A 206 0.19 -1.32 -14.48
C SER A 206 0.58 -1.26 -12.99
N ASN A 207 -0.37 -1.01 -12.10
CA ASN A 207 -0.16 -1.04 -10.66
C ASN A 207 0.29 -2.45 -10.19
N ALA A 208 -0.38 -3.50 -10.64
CA ALA A 208 -0.03 -4.88 -10.28
C ALA A 208 1.34 -5.30 -10.85
N LEU A 209 1.62 -4.96 -12.11
CA LEU A 209 2.92 -5.21 -12.74
C LEU A 209 4.03 -4.40 -12.10
N GLY A 210 3.77 -3.15 -11.70
CA GLY A 210 4.70 -2.32 -10.96
C GLY A 210 5.12 -2.94 -9.63
N ARG A 211 4.18 -3.61 -8.94
CA ARG A 211 4.47 -4.30 -7.67
C ARG A 211 5.50 -5.40 -7.83
N ILE A 212 5.34 -6.27 -8.81
CA ILE A 212 6.29 -7.36 -9.03
C ILE A 212 7.55 -6.85 -9.76
N GLY A 213 7.40 -6.00 -10.77
CA GLY A 213 8.51 -5.53 -11.59
C GLY A 213 9.54 -4.72 -10.80
N PHE A 214 9.14 -3.64 -10.13
CA PHE A 214 10.06 -2.81 -9.37
C PHE A 214 10.67 -3.52 -8.16
N SER A 215 9.89 -4.33 -7.44
CA SER A 215 10.43 -5.05 -6.29
C SER A 215 11.40 -6.15 -6.70
N THR A 216 11.13 -6.91 -7.77
CA THR A 216 12.08 -7.89 -8.31
C THR A 216 13.33 -7.19 -8.89
N PHE A 217 13.14 -6.07 -9.59
CA PHE A 217 14.26 -5.28 -10.08
C PHE A 217 15.17 -4.80 -8.94
N SER A 218 14.58 -4.50 -7.76
CA SER A 218 15.36 -4.11 -6.58
C SER A 218 16.36 -5.17 -6.12
N ASP A 219 16.12 -6.45 -6.39
CA ASP A 219 17.02 -7.55 -6.00
C ASP A 219 18.30 -7.58 -6.83
N HIS A 220 18.28 -7.01 -8.04
CA HIS A 220 19.44 -6.91 -8.93
C HIS A 220 20.27 -5.64 -8.70
N LEU A 221 19.83 -4.74 -7.83
CA LEU A 221 20.52 -3.49 -7.54
C LEU A 221 21.35 -3.60 -6.26
N LYS A 222 22.54 -2.98 -6.26
CA LYS A 222 23.38 -2.85 -5.07
C LYS A 222 22.68 -2.08 -3.95
N ASP A 223 21.90 -1.06 -4.33
CA ASP A 223 21.11 -0.26 -3.41
C ASP A 223 19.64 -0.23 -3.85
N ARG A 224 18.77 -0.85 -3.05
CA ARG A 224 17.33 -0.92 -3.32
C ARG A 224 16.63 0.45 -3.31
N ASN A 225 17.24 1.47 -2.66
CA ASN A 225 16.75 2.83 -2.69
C ASN A 225 16.76 3.42 -4.12
N SER A 226 17.62 2.90 -5.00
CA SER A 226 17.68 3.32 -6.41
C SER A 226 16.36 3.07 -7.16
N VAL A 227 15.56 2.07 -6.75
CA VAL A 227 14.21 1.85 -7.29
C VAL A 227 13.30 3.05 -7.02
N TYR A 228 13.33 3.57 -5.79
CA TYR A 228 12.54 4.77 -5.46
C TYR A 228 12.98 6.00 -6.25
N LYS A 229 14.29 6.19 -6.40
CA LYS A 229 14.84 7.27 -7.24
C LYS A 229 14.33 7.15 -8.68
N THR A 230 14.37 5.95 -9.25
CA THR A 230 13.84 5.66 -10.60
C THR A 230 12.34 5.95 -10.69
N ILE A 231 11.54 5.48 -9.74
CA ILE A 231 10.09 5.76 -9.71
C ILE A 231 9.82 7.27 -9.70
N PHE A 232 10.51 8.01 -8.83
CA PHE A 232 10.29 9.45 -8.72
C PHE A 232 10.71 10.20 -9.99
N LEU A 233 11.85 9.85 -10.59
CA LEU A 233 12.29 10.44 -11.86
C LEU A 233 11.31 10.16 -13.02
N LEU A 234 10.79 8.94 -13.11
CA LEU A 234 9.78 8.59 -14.11
C LEU A 234 8.47 9.39 -13.90
N CYS A 235 8.03 9.52 -12.64
CA CYS A 235 6.84 10.32 -12.33
C CYS A 235 7.03 11.81 -12.62
N ILE A 236 8.19 12.38 -12.28
CA ILE A 236 8.52 13.77 -12.58
C ILE A 236 8.59 13.99 -14.10
N GLY A 237 9.29 13.10 -14.83
CA GLY A 237 9.46 13.20 -16.27
C GLY A 237 8.12 13.13 -17.02
N THR A 238 7.25 12.21 -16.63
CA THR A 238 5.91 12.08 -17.24
C THR A 238 4.98 13.24 -16.87
N ALA A 239 5.08 13.77 -15.65
CA ALA A 239 4.33 14.96 -15.25
C ALA A 239 4.78 16.21 -16.01
N ALA A 240 6.10 16.38 -16.18
CA ALA A 240 6.66 17.47 -16.99
C ALA A 240 6.25 17.36 -18.46
N ALA A 241 6.26 16.15 -19.03
CA ALA A 241 5.79 15.90 -20.39
C ALA A 241 4.29 16.21 -20.54
N ALA A 242 3.47 15.82 -19.55
CA ALA A 242 2.03 16.12 -19.55
C ALA A 242 1.78 17.63 -19.53
N PHE A 243 2.53 18.37 -18.71
CA PHE A 243 2.45 19.82 -18.66
C PHE A 243 2.90 20.48 -19.99
N ALA A 244 4.01 20.06 -20.58
CA ALA A 244 4.51 20.61 -21.84
C ALA A 244 3.54 20.37 -23.01
N VAL A 245 2.89 19.20 -23.06
CA VAL A 245 1.95 18.86 -24.14
C VAL A 245 0.58 19.52 -23.93
N SER A 246 0.17 19.82 -22.69
CA SER A 246 -1.09 20.53 -22.43
C SER A 246 -1.12 21.90 -23.14
N ALA A 247 0.04 22.54 -23.27
CA ALA A 247 0.19 23.81 -23.97
C ALA A 247 0.02 23.73 -25.52
N VAL A 248 0.13 22.52 -26.11
CA VAL A 248 0.14 22.33 -27.58
C VAL A 248 -1.13 21.64 -28.11
N SER A 249 -2.05 21.22 -27.25
CA SER A 249 -3.35 20.58 -27.55
C SER A 249 -3.35 19.29 -28.38
N LYS A 250 -2.27 18.91 -29.07
CA LYS A 250 -2.14 17.65 -29.81
C LYS A 250 -1.37 16.61 -28.99
N GLY A 251 -2.00 15.46 -28.72
CA GLY A 251 -1.35 14.34 -28.01
C GLY A 251 -1.59 14.30 -26.50
N ILE A 252 -2.39 15.20 -25.93
CA ILE A 252 -2.69 15.25 -24.50
C ILE A 252 -3.27 13.93 -23.97
N LEU A 253 -4.10 13.23 -24.77
CA LEU A 253 -4.67 11.94 -24.43
C LEU A 253 -3.59 10.88 -24.15
N ALA A 254 -2.62 10.76 -25.05
CA ALA A 254 -1.54 9.78 -24.92
C ALA A 254 -0.65 10.07 -23.71
N VAL A 255 -0.33 11.34 -23.45
CA VAL A 255 0.57 11.73 -22.36
C VAL A 255 -0.13 11.59 -21.00
N VAL A 256 -1.40 11.97 -20.89
CA VAL A 256 -2.19 11.74 -19.68
C VAL A 256 -2.32 10.23 -19.39
N PHE A 257 -2.54 9.43 -20.41
CA PHE A 257 -2.58 7.97 -20.28
C PHE A 257 -1.24 7.41 -19.77
N ILE A 258 -0.12 7.82 -20.36
CA ILE A 258 1.23 7.40 -19.93
C ILE A 258 1.50 7.86 -18.49
N LEU A 259 1.16 9.09 -18.12
CA LEU A 259 1.30 9.59 -16.75
C LEU A 259 0.55 8.69 -15.76
N LEU A 260 -0.69 8.36 -16.04
CA LEU A 260 -1.50 7.51 -15.18
C LEU A 260 -0.93 6.08 -15.06
N LEU A 261 -0.41 5.51 -16.15
CA LEU A 261 0.27 4.21 -16.14
C LEU A 261 1.52 4.24 -15.26
N VAL A 262 2.38 5.25 -15.45
CA VAL A 262 3.65 5.37 -14.71
C VAL A 262 3.40 5.62 -13.23
N VAL A 263 2.48 6.51 -12.88
CA VAL A 263 2.15 6.79 -11.48
C VAL A 263 1.53 5.56 -10.80
N ASN A 264 0.65 4.82 -11.48
CA ASN A 264 0.09 3.57 -10.96
C ASN A 264 1.17 2.51 -10.76
N ALA A 265 2.08 2.31 -11.72
CA ALA A 265 3.22 1.41 -11.59
C ALA A 265 4.14 1.81 -10.44
N GLY A 266 4.46 3.10 -10.32
CA GLY A 266 5.29 3.66 -9.25
C GLY A 266 4.67 3.55 -7.87
N TYR A 267 3.35 3.76 -7.76
CA TYR A 267 2.59 3.51 -6.53
C TYR A 267 2.71 2.04 -6.10
N GLY A 268 2.43 1.11 -7.02
CA GLY A 268 2.53 -0.32 -6.74
C GLY A 268 3.96 -0.75 -6.42
N GLY A 269 4.92 -0.29 -7.21
CA GLY A 269 6.34 -0.60 -7.06
C GLY A 269 6.94 -0.09 -5.75
N GLY A 270 6.66 1.16 -5.39
CA GLY A 270 7.10 1.72 -4.12
C GLY A 270 6.52 0.96 -2.92
N PHE A 271 5.25 0.54 -3.01
CA PHE A 271 4.60 -0.24 -1.96
C PHE A 271 5.26 -1.61 -1.74
N SER A 272 5.60 -2.31 -2.82
CA SER A 272 6.17 -3.66 -2.74
C SER A 272 7.68 -3.69 -2.51
N THR A 273 8.41 -2.62 -2.89
CA THR A 273 9.85 -2.52 -2.62
C THR A 273 10.14 -2.14 -1.16
N LEU A 274 9.18 -1.49 -0.45
CA LEU A 274 9.37 -1.01 0.92
C LEU A 274 9.89 -2.09 1.90
N PRO A 275 9.28 -3.27 2.02
CA PRO A 275 9.75 -4.26 2.99
C PRO A 275 11.15 -4.78 2.65
N ALA A 276 11.48 -4.95 1.36
CA ALA A 276 12.81 -5.36 0.92
C ALA A 276 13.87 -4.28 1.21
N LEU A 277 13.54 -3.00 0.99
CA LEU A 277 14.42 -1.89 1.38
C LEU A 277 14.62 -1.82 2.89
N LEU A 278 13.55 -1.97 3.68
CA LEU A 278 13.66 -1.96 5.14
C LEU A 278 14.49 -3.15 5.64
N SER A 279 14.34 -4.34 5.05
CA SER A 279 15.12 -5.50 5.44
C SER A 279 16.62 -5.36 5.11
N SER A 280 16.98 -4.71 4.00
CA SER A 280 18.36 -4.46 3.64
C SER A 280 19.04 -3.43 4.56
N ARG A 281 18.27 -2.43 5.03
CA ARG A 281 18.79 -1.36 5.91
C ARG A 281 18.81 -1.73 7.39
N PHE A 282 17.84 -2.53 7.84
CA PHE A 282 17.59 -2.79 9.27
C PHE A 282 17.61 -4.28 9.63
N GLY A 283 17.90 -5.14 8.66
CA GLY A 283 17.94 -6.58 8.85
C GLY A 283 16.57 -7.23 8.98
N MET A 284 16.55 -8.57 8.97
CA MET A 284 15.33 -9.35 9.08
C MET A 284 14.78 -9.48 10.51
N LYS A 285 15.62 -9.18 11.52
CA LYS A 285 15.20 -9.19 12.91
C LYS A 285 14.21 -8.06 13.16
N ASN A 286 13.04 -8.39 13.69
CA ASN A 286 11.95 -7.44 13.93
C ASN A 286 11.37 -6.76 12.67
N ILE A 287 11.59 -7.31 11.48
CA ILE A 287 11.15 -6.68 10.23
C ILE A 287 9.65 -6.41 10.20
N SER A 288 8.81 -7.30 10.76
CA SER A 288 7.36 -7.07 10.82
C SER A 288 7.00 -5.85 11.66
N SER A 289 7.76 -5.59 12.74
CA SER A 289 7.56 -4.41 13.58
C SER A 289 8.01 -3.14 12.87
N ILE A 290 9.18 -3.16 12.23
CA ILE A 290 9.76 -2.03 11.51
C ILE A 290 8.88 -1.67 10.31
N HIS A 291 8.50 -2.66 9.50
CA HIS A 291 7.62 -2.49 8.35
C HIS A 291 6.22 -2.06 8.78
N GLY A 292 5.66 -2.68 9.83
CA GLY A 292 4.36 -2.31 10.37
C GLY A 292 4.26 -0.84 10.76
N VAL A 293 5.31 -0.29 11.40
CA VAL A 293 5.38 1.15 11.70
C VAL A 293 5.50 1.98 10.41
N ALA A 294 6.28 1.53 9.42
CA ALA A 294 6.39 2.24 8.14
C ALA A 294 5.05 2.32 7.40
N LEU A 295 4.17 1.31 7.52
CA LEU A 295 2.83 1.33 6.95
C LEU A 295 1.89 2.39 7.56
N SER A 296 2.27 3.04 8.67
CA SER A 296 1.54 4.22 9.14
C SER A 296 1.56 5.35 8.10
N ALA A 297 2.61 5.45 7.29
CA ALA A 297 2.69 6.38 6.17
C ALA A 297 1.52 6.18 5.18
N TRP A 298 1.18 4.93 4.86
CA TRP A 298 0.02 4.63 4.02
C TRP A 298 -1.30 5.10 4.66
N ALA A 299 -1.46 4.93 5.96
CA ALA A 299 -2.68 5.39 6.65
C ALA A 299 -2.81 6.92 6.59
N PHE A 300 -1.71 7.67 6.79
CA PHE A 300 -1.71 9.12 6.64
C PHE A 300 -1.92 9.55 5.18
N ALA A 301 -1.30 8.86 4.22
CA ALA A 301 -1.49 9.13 2.81
C ALA A 301 -2.94 8.91 2.34
N GLY A 302 -3.63 7.92 2.91
CA GLY A 302 -5.06 7.69 2.66
C GLY A 302 -5.95 8.86 3.09
N LEU A 303 -5.55 9.57 4.15
CA LEU A 303 -6.24 10.78 4.60
C LEU A 303 -5.86 12.01 3.76
N SER A 304 -4.59 12.17 3.42
CA SER A 304 -4.07 13.38 2.77
C SER A 304 -4.18 13.37 1.25
N GLY A 305 -4.04 12.22 0.58
CA GLY A 305 -3.96 12.17 -0.89
C GLY A 305 -5.21 12.70 -1.59
N ASN A 306 -6.39 12.22 -1.20
CA ASN A 306 -7.65 12.71 -1.76
C ASN A 306 -7.94 14.15 -1.38
N GLN A 307 -7.62 14.55 -0.14
CA GLN A 307 -7.82 15.91 0.34
C GLN A 307 -6.91 16.90 -0.37
N LEU A 308 -5.67 16.50 -0.67
CA LEU A 308 -4.73 17.33 -1.42
C LEU A 308 -5.29 17.69 -2.80
N THR A 309 -5.73 16.70 -3.58
CA THR A 309 -6.34 16.96 -4.90
C THR A 309 -7.59 17.82 -4.77
N ALA A 310 -8.49 17.49 -3.83
CA ALA A 310 -9.71 18.29 -3.60
C ALA A 310 -9.39 19.74 -3.23
N LEU A 311 -8.39 19.96 -2.39
CA LEU A 311 -7.95 21.30 -1.97
C LEU A 311 -7.41 22.10 -3.18
N ILE A 312 -6.50 21.51 -3.95
CA ILE A 312 -5.92 22.19 -5.12
C ILE A 312 -7.01 22.54 -6.14
N LEU A 313 -7.93 21.61 -6.41
CA LEU A 313 -9.05 21.85 -7.32
C LEU A 313 -9.99 22.96 -6.82
N ARG A 314 -10.27 23.02 -5.52
CA ARG A 314 -11.08 24.11 -4.92
C ARG A 314 -10.40 25.46 -5.06
N MET A 315 -9.07 25.51 -4.92
CA MET A 315 -8.30 26.76 -4.98
C MET A 315 -8.04 27.24 -6.41
N THR A 316 -7.87 26.33 -7.36
CA THR A 316 -7.36 26.65 -8.70
C THR A 316 -8.31 26.29 -9.84
N GLY A 317 -9.27 25.39 -9.59
CA GLY A 317 -10.17 24.88 -10.63
C GLY A 317 -9.49 24.01 -11.70
N SER A 318 -8.16 23.74 -11.59
CA SER A 318 -7.38 23.10 -12.65
C SER A 318 -6.67 21.83 -12.18
N TYR A 319 -6.80 20.77 -12.98
CA TYR A 319 -6.02 19.55 -12.81
C TYR A 319 -4.54 19.69 -13.18
N GLU A 320 -4.19 20.67 -14.02
CA GLU A 320 -2.79 20.99 -14.35
C GLU A 320 -2.03 21.40 -13.09
N ASN A 321 -2.66 22.23 -12.23
CA ASN A 321 -2.07 22.61 -10.95
C ASN A 321 -1.91 21.40 -10.01
N VAL A 322 -2.80 20.41 -10.08
CA VAL A 322 -2.64 19.15 -9.35
C VAL A 322 -1.36 18.44 -9.82
N ILE A 323 -1.16 18.30 -11.14
CA ILE A 323 0.02 17.63 -11.71
C ILE A 323 1.30 18.36 -11.31
N ILE A 324 1.31 19.70 -11.34
CA ILE A 324 2.47 20.53 -10.93
C ILE A 324 2.83 20.29 -9.47
N VAL A 325 1.84 20.33 -8.57
CA VAL A 325 2.07 20.10 -7.14
C VAL A 325 2.57 18.69 -6.89
N LEU A 326 2.01 17.67 -7.57
CA LEU A 326 2.48 16.30 -7.44
C LEU A 326 3.90 16.12 -7.97
N ALA A 327 4.27 16.78 -9.08
CA ALA A 327 5.64 16.77 -9.59
C ALA A 327 6.62 17.38 -8.57
N GLY A 328 6.23 18.49 -7.92
CA GLY A 328 7.00 19.09 -6.83
C GLY A 328 7.17 18.16 -5.62
N LEU A 329 6.12 17.44 -5.24
CA LEU A 329 6.19 16.43 -4.17
C LEU A 329 7.09 15.24 -4.55
N TYR A 330 7.01 14.74 -5.78
CA TYR A 330 7.93 13.70 -6.27
C TYR A 330 9.39 14.19 -6.29
N LEU A 331 9.63 15.46 -6.63
CA LEU A 331 10.97 16.05 -6.53
C LEU A 331 11.47 16.07 -5.09
N ILE A 332 10.64 16.47 -4.14
CA ILE A 332 10.99 16.43 -2.72
C ILE A 332 11.29 14.97 -2.29
N ALA A 333 10.47 14.01 -2.70
CA ALA A 333 10.69 12.60 -2.40
C ALA A 333 12.00 12.08 -3.02
N PHE A 334 12.35 12.50 -4.25
CA PHE A 334 13.62 12.19 -4.88
C PHE A 334 14.81 12.76 -4.11
N LEU A 335 14.73 14.01 -3.67
CA LEU A 335 15.78 14.64 -2.87
C LEU A 335 15.96 13.94 -1.50
N ILE A 336 14.86 13.52 -0.86
CA ILE A 336 14.92 12.72 0.36
C ILE A 336 15.59 11.37 0.08
N ALA A 337 15.20 10.67 -0.99
CA ALA A 337 15.82 9.41 -1.39
C ALA A 337 17.32 9.57 -1.65
N GLN A 338 17.72 10.67 -2.29
CA GLN A 338 19.11 10.93 -2.66
C GLN A 338 19.99 11.35 -1.47
N PHE A 339 19.51 12.27 -0.64
CA PHE A 339 20.36 12.94 0.37
C PHE A 339 20.10 12.48 1.80
N VAL A 340 18.90 11.98 2.11
CA VAL A 340 18.57 11.55 3.48
C VAL A 340 18.69 10.04 3.63
N VAL A 341 18.10 9.27 2.70
CA VAL A 341 18.19 7.80 2.71
C VAL A 341 19.57 7.35 2.22
N GLY A 342 20.11 8.01 1.18
CA GLY A 342 21.45 7.78 0.67
C GLY A 342 21.70 6.35 0.20
N THR A 343 23.00 6.00 0.09
CA THR A 343 23.48 4.68 -0.32
C THR A 343 24.16 3.90 0.81
N GLU A 344 24.43 4.54 1.95
CA GLU A 344 25.14 3.89 3.07
C GLU A 344 24.27 2.83 3.74
N GLU A 345 24.83 1.64 3.93
CA GLU A 345 24.28 0.61 4.81
C GLU A 345 24.48 1.06 6.25
N GLN A 346 23.47 1.65 6.85
CA GLN A 346 23.45 1.87 8.29
C GLN A 346 22.90 0.60 8.94
N GLU A 347 23.79 -0.24 9.47
CA GLU A 347 23.37 -1.20 10.49
C GLU A 347 22.69 -0.42 11.62
N LEU A 348 21.40 -0.66 11.84
CA LEU A 348 20.80 -0.36 13.12
C LEU A 348 21.51 -1.27 14.14
N CYS A 349 22.59 -0.81 14.71
CA CYS A 349 22.98 -1.26 16.03
C CYS A 349 21.81 -0.95 16.96
N VAL A 350 20.87 -1.91 17.09
CA VAL A 350 20.09 -2.00 18.31
C VAL A 350 21.14 -2.11 19.40
N PRO A 351 21.27 -1.17 20.34
CA PRO A 351 22.22 -1.32 21.42
C PRO A 351 21.90 -2.67 22.08
N SER A 352 22.72 -3.67 21.80
CA SER A 352 22.81 -4.85 22.65
C SER A 352 23.23 -4.28 23.99
N GLY A 353 22.23 -4.11 24.87
CA GLY A 353 22.52 -3.76 26.26
C GLY A 353 23.61 -4.69 26.74
N ALA A 354 24.75 -4.11 27.06
CA ALA A 354 25.82 -4.62 27.88
C ALA A 354 25.79 -6.14 28.13
N ALA A 355 26.53 -6.88 27.35
CA ALA A 355 27.20 -8.05 27.81
C ALA A 355 28.62 -7.57 28.23
N SER A 356 28.70 -6.98 29.38
CA SER A 356 29.94 -6.84 30.12
C SER A 356 29.56 -6.95 31.58
N ALA A 357 29.83 -8.10 32.14
CA ALA A 357 30.37 -8.32 33.44
C ALA A 357 30.25 -9.81 33.76
N GLU A 358 31.41 -10.44 33.77
CA GLU A 358 31.83 -11.64 34.52
C GLU A 358 31.03 -12.94 34.31
#